data_1fc8759c8364d9e5d40978780d69ebc9
#
_entry.id   1fc8759c8364d9e5d40978780d69ebc9
#
_cell.length_a   1.000
_cell.length_b   1.000
_cell.length_c   1.000
_cell.angle_alpha   90.00
_cell.angle_beta   90.00
_cell.angle_gamma   90.00
#
_symmetry.space_group_name_H-M   'P 1'
#
loop_
_entity.id
_entity.type
_entity.pdbx_description
1 polymer ?
#
loop_
_entity_poly.entity_id
_entity_poly.type
_entity_poly.pdbx_seq_one_letter_code
_entity_poly.pdbx_strand_id
1 'polypeptide(L)'
;MMDMKRIYNILLIMILSLFLLPLGGCFDSDINRSMYEADGEEMQRENHIVGATLKGMQGLVIPTREHLYQFMDAMAGGAYGGYLEGIVDTWVMKFSTFNPEQGWLKSPFADPIKDMYPQYRDMMNKTDDPVALAFGKILRVCIM
;
A
#
# COMPACT_ATOMS: atom_id res chain seq x y z
N MET A 1 -25.29 -53.61 30.29
CA MET A 1 -24.10 -53.03 30.93
C MET A 1 -23.26 -52.37 29.82
N MET A 2 -23.24 -51.05 29.78
CA MET A 2 -22.55 -50.31 28.71
C MET A 2 -21.03 -50.40 28.95
N ASP A 3 -20.28 -50.76 27.91
CA ASP A 3 -18.85 -50.99 28.03
C ASP A 3 -18.13 -49.67 28.41
N MET A 4 -17.30 -49.68 29.44
CA MET A 4 -16.57 -48.51 29.95
C MET A 4 -15.80 -47.78 28.85
N LYS A 5 -15.26 -48.49 27.86
CA LYS A 5 -14.58 -47.93 26.69
C LYS A 5 -15.51 -47.08 25.83
N ARG A 6 -16.76 -47.49 25.68
CA ARG A 6 -17.78 -46.72 24.92
C ARG A 6 -18.15 -45.42 25.64
N ILE A 7 -18.29 -45.47 26.96
CA ILE A 7 -18.57 -44.28 27.76
C ILE A 7 -17.42 -43.28 27.67
N TYR A 8 -16.21 -43.75 27.79
CA TYR A 8 -14.99 -42.92 27.67
C TYR A 8 -14.87 -42.24 26.28
N ASN A 9 -15.13 -42.98 25.21
CA ASN A 9 -15.08 -42.43 23.86
C ASN A 9 -16.19 -41.39 23.62
N ILE A 10 -17.39 -41.59 24.13
CA ILE A 10 -18.48 -40.62 24.02
C ILE A 10 -18.16 -39.34 24.82
N LEU A 11 -17.60 -39.48 26.02
CA LEU A 11 -17.17 -38.35 26.84
C LEU A 11 -16.02 -37.56 26.15
N LEU A 12 -15.07 -38.26 25.56
CA LEU A 12 -13.96 -37.63 24.82
C LEU A 12 -14.44 -36.86 23.58
N ILE A 13 -15.41 -37.41 22.84
CA ILE A 13 -16.03 -36.73 21.69
C ILE A 13 -16.81 -35.49 22.12
N MET A 14 -17.58 -35.59 23.25
CA MET A 14 -18.31 -34.43 23.78
C MET A 14 -17.37 -33.31 24.24
N ILE A 15 -16.26 -33.62 24.90
CA ILE A 15 -15.26 -32.65 25.31
C ILE A 15 -14.60 -32.01 24.10
N LEU A 16 -14.22 -32.81 23.09
CA LEU A 16 -13.62 -32.33 21.88
C LEU A 16 -14.55 -31.42 21.06
N SER A 17 -15.87 -31.75 21.00
CA SER A 17 -16.87 -30.91 20.32
C SER A 17 -17.10 -29.58 21.06
N LEU A 18 -17.03 -29.58 22.39
CA LEU A 18 -17.16 -28.36 23.19
C LEU A 18 -15.99 -27.39 22.99
N PHE A 19 -14.80 -27.90 22.73
CA PHE A 19 -13.61 -27.08 22.40
C PHE A 19 -13.63 -26.51 20.97
N LEU A 20 -14.38 -27.11 20.05
CA LEU A 20 -14.50 -26.64 18.67
C LEU A 20 -15.58 -25.56 18.49
N LEU A 21 -16.52 -25.40 19.41
CA LEU A 21 -17.56 -24.39 19.35
C LEU A 21 -17.09 -22.93 19.42
N PRO A 22 -16.06 -22.54 20.22
CA PRO A 22 -15.61 -21.15 20.27
C PRO A 22 -14.76 -20.71 19.07
N LEU A 23 -14.32 -21.62 18.19
CA LEU A 23 -13.50 -21.26 17.03
C LEU A 23 -14.30 -20.59 15.89
N GLY A 24 -15.63 -20.70 15.90
CA GLY A 24 -16.52 -20.09 14.89
C GLY A 24 -16.76 -18.58 15.09
N GLY A 25 -16.61 -18.07 16.31
CA GLY A 25 -16.94 -16.67 16.63
C GLY A 25 -15.94 -15.63 16.08
N CYS A 26 -14.72 -16.06 15.71
CA CYS A 26 -13.72 -15.14 15.15
C CYS A 26 -13.89 -14.87 13.64
N PHE A 27 -14.81 -15.58 12.99
CA PHE A 27 -15.07 -15.43 11.55
C PHE A 27 -16.40 -14.71 11.25
N ASP A 28 -17.03 -14.13 12.24
CA ASP A 28 -18.24 -13.34 12.02
C ASP A 28 -17.82 -12.00 11.38
N SER A 29 -18.19 -11.81 10.13
CA SER A 29 -17.90 -10.60 9.36
C SER A 29 -18.47 -9.34 10.00
N ASP A 30 -19.60 -9.47 10.72
CA ASP A 30 -20.27 -8.33 11.36
C ASP A 30 -19.55 -7.87 12.64
N ILE A 31 -18.90 -8.78 13.36
CA ILE A 31 -18.11 -8.44 14.56
C ILE A 31 -16.79 -7.78 14.19
N ASN A 32 -16.20 -8.18 13.07
CA ASN A 32 -14.93 -7.63 12.59
C ASN A 32 -15.10 -6.40 11.68
N ARG A 33 -16.32 -5.94 11.47
CA ARG A 33 -16.59 -4.75 10.66
C ARG A 33 -16.24 -3.49 11.44
N SER A 34 -15.29 -2.71 10.93
CA SER A 34 -14.98 -1.40 11.50
C SER A 34 -16.13 -0.43 11.22
N MET A 35 -16.62 0.26 12.24
CA MET A 35 -17.64 1.32 12.09
C MET A 35 -17.10 2.54 11.33
N TYR A 36 -15.80 2.63 11.14
CA TYR A 36 -15.11 3.79 10.54
C TYR A 36 -14.50 3.49 9.17
N GLU A 37 -14.59 2.25 8.71
CA GLU A 37 -14.09 1.82 7.41
C GLU A 37 -15.25 1.47 6.49
N ALA A 38 -15.22 2.03 5.28
CA ALA A 38 -16.20 1.71 4.25
C ALA A 38 -16.08 0.23 3.86
N ASP A 39 -17.18 -0.50 3.84
CA ASP A 39 -17.21 -1.89 3.37
C ASP A 39 -17.16 -1.99 1.84
N GLY A 40 -17.14 -3.22 1.33
CA GLY A 40 -17.05 -3.47 -0.10
C GLY A 40 -18.21 -2.89 -0.90
N GLU A 41 -19.42 -2.86 -0.35
CA GLU A 41 -20.60 -2.29 -1.01
C GLU A 41 -20.56 -0.75 -0.98
N GLU A 42 -20.17 -0.16 0.14
CA GLU A 42 -20.02 1.28 0.27
C GLU A 42 -18.89 1.80 -0.62
N MET A 43 -17.80 1.05 -0.75
CA MET A 43 -16.68 1.41 -1.64
C MET A 43 -17.06 1.38 -3.12
N GLN A 44 -18.01 0.53 -3.52
CA GLN A 44 -18.51 0.48 -4.90
C GLN A 44 -19.56 1.56 -5.18
N ARG A 45 -20.27 2.01 -4.15
CA ARG A 45 -21.28 3.04 -4.27
C ARG A 45 -20.64 4.37 -4.65
N GLU A 46 -21.23 5.08 -5.62
CA GLU A 46 -20.79 6.41 -6.06
C GLU A 46 -19.32 6.48 -6.54
N ASN A 47 -18.78 5.37 -7.04
CA ASN A 47 -17.39 5.29 -7.51
C ASN A 47 -16.32 5.64 -6.44
N HIS A 48 -16.63 5.45 -5.16
CA HIS A 48 -15.70 5.75 -4.07
C HIS A 48 -14.34 5.07 -4.25
N ILE A 49 -14.34 3.83 -4.70
CA ILE A 49 -13.10 3.07 -4.91
C ILE A 49 -12.23 3.69 -6.01
N VAL A 50 -12.86 4.20 -7.07
CA VAL A 50 -12.17 4.89 -8.16
C VAL A 50 -11.58 6.20 -7.68
N GLY A 51 -12.37 6.99 -6.93
CA GLY A 51 -11.93 8.23 -6.32
C GLY A 51 -10.77 8.05 -5.33
N ALA A 52 -10.86 7.05 -4.48
CA ALA A 52 -9.80 6.71 -3.52
C ALA A 52 -8.50 6.30 -4.23
N THR A 53 -8.59 5.49 -5.28
CA THR A 53 -7.45 5.06 -6.08
C THR A 53 -6.81 6.25 -6.82
N LEU A 54 -7.61 7.11 -7.45
CA LEU A 54 -7.12 8.34 -8.09
C LEU A 54 -6.42 9.27 -7.11
N LYS A 55 -7.00 9.47 -5.92
CA LYS A 55 -6.39 10.27 -4.84
C LYS A 55 -5.05 9.68 -4.40
N GLY A 56 -4.96 8.37 -4.25
CA GLY A 56 -3.72 7.67 -3.94
C GLY A 56 -2.66 7.90 -5.01
N MET A 57 -3.02 7.78 -6.29
CA MET A 57 -2.13 8.04 -7.41
C MET A 57 -1.67 9.51 -7.47
N GLN A 58 -2.55 10.48 -7.20
CA GLN A 58 -2.19 11.91 -7.13
C GLN A 58 -1.14 12.19 -6.05
N GLY A 59 -1.27 11.55 -4.89
CA GLY A 59 -0.29 11.68 -3.79
C GLY A 59 1.10 11.12 -4.12
N LEU A 60 1.20 10.26 -5.13
CA LEU A 60 2.49 9.74 -5.62
C LEU A 60 3.14 10.65 -6.68
N VAL A 61 2.33 11.37 -7.47
CA VAL A 61 2.82 12.35 -8.46
C VAL A 61 3.48 13.54 -7.76
N ILE A 62 2.86 14.00 -6.68
CA ILE A 62 3.41 15.07 -5.85
C ILE A 62 3.69 14.47 -4.47
N PRO A 63 4.92 13.97 -4.22
CA PRO A 63 5.23 13.34 -2.96
C PRO A 63 5.03 14.32 -1.80
N THR A 64 4.26 13.93 -0.80
CA THR A 64 4.02 14.71 0.40
C THR A 64 5.10 14.52 1.47
N ARG A 65 6.02 13.58 1.24
CA ARG A 65 7.11 13.26 2.18
C ARG A 65 8.33 14.15 1.90
N GLU A 66 8.70 14.97 2.85
CA GLU A 66 9.81 15.92 2.75
C GLU A 66 11.13 15.27 2.30
N HIS A 67 11.46 14.10 2.81
CA HIS A 67 12.70 13.42 2.47
C HIS A 67 12.79 13.02 0.98
N LEU A 68 11.66 12.75 0.30
CA LEU A 68 11.67 12.47 -1.14
C LEU A 68 12.03 13.74 -1.93
N TYR A 69 11.50 14.90 -1.54
CA TYR A 69 11.89 16.18 -2.13
C TYR A 69 13.35 16.51 -1.89
N GLN A 70 13.87 16.26 -0.69
CA GLN A 70 15.28 16.47 -0.39
C GLN A 70 16.16 15.67 -1.34
N PHE A 71 15.82 14.40 -1.59
CA PHE A 71 16.61 13.58 -2.52
C PHE A 71 16.48 14.03 -3.97
N MET A 72 15.31 14.36 -4.43
CA MET A 72 15.07 14.73 -5.83
C MET A 72 15.55 16.14 -6.14
N ASP A 73 15.20 17.10 -5.31
CA ASP A 73 15.42 18.53 -5.60
C ASP A 73 16.75 19.02 -5.05
N ALA A 74 16.96 18.95 -3.75
CA ALA A 74 18.17 19.52 -3.15
C ALA A 74 19.41 18.71 -3.47
N MET A 75 19.37 17.39 -3.41
CA MET A 75 20.56 16.55 -3.53
C MET A 75 20.87 16.14 -4.96
N ALA A 76 19.93 15.53 -5.64
CA ALA A 76 20.15 15.16 -7.04
C ALA A 76 20.06 16.39 -7.95
N GLY A 77 18.96 17.11 -7.94
CA GLY A 77 18.73 18.25 -8.82
C GLY A 77 19.69 19.41 -8.56
N GLY A 78 19.82 19.81 -7.31
CA GLY A 78 20.70 20.92 -6.91
C GLY A 78 22.18 20.62 -7.12
N ALA A 79 22.64 19.44 -6.73
CA ALA A 79 24.04 19.04 -6.88
C ALA A 79 24.39 18.73 -8.33
N TYR A 80 23.58 17.94 -9.04
CA TYR A 80 23.85 17.63 -10.46
C TYR A 80 23.68 18.83 -11.39
N GLY A 81 22.77 19.76 -11.05
CA GLY A 81 22.62 21.01 -11.75
C GLY A 81 23.74 22.03 -11.47
N GLY A 82 24.64 21.73 -10.51
CA GLY A 82 25.74 22.63 -10.14
C GLY A 82 25.29 23.83 -9.28
N TYR A 83 24.08 23.79 -8.72
CA TYR A 83 23.56 24.86 -7.85
C TYR A 83 23.99 24.72 -6.39
N LEU A 84 24.25 23.47 -5.96
CA LEU A 84 24.63 23.15 -4.59
C LEU A 84 25.89 22.30 -4.57
N GLU A 85 26.82 22.61 -3.65
CA GLU A 85 28.02 21.84 -3.41
C GLU A 85 28.15 21.51 -1.92
N GLY A 86 28.60 20.31 -1.61
CA GLY A 86 28.91 19.91 -0.23
C GLY A 86 30.22 20.52 0.23
N ILE A 87 30.21 21.28 1.32
CA ILE A 87 31.40 21.98 1.85
C ILE A 87 32.29 21.03 2.68
N VAL A 88 31.76 19.95 3.19
CA VAL A 88 32.43 18.97 4.07
C VAL A 88 32.18 17.57 3.53
N ASP A 89 33.05 16.61 3.85
CA ASP A 89 32.88 15.20 3.49
C ASP A 89 31.60 14.62 4.15
N THR A 90 30.48 14.95 3.57
CA THR A 90 29.15 14.54 3.93
C THR A 90 28.55 13.73 2.78
N TRP A 91 27.44 13.04 3.09
CA TRP A 91 26.67 12.35 2.05
C TRP A 91 26.24 13.25 0.87
N VAL A 92 26.10 14.56 1.08
CA VAL A 92 25.81 15.55 0.01
C VAL A 92 26.95 15.64 -1.00
N MET A 93 28.21 15.52 -0.59
CA MET A 93 29.36 15.50 -1.50
C MET A 93 29.32 14.34 -2.50
N LYS A 94 28.72 13.22 -2.13
CA LYS A 94 28.58 12.08 -3.03
C LYS A 94 27.73 12.42 -4.26
N PHE A 95 26.76 13.31 -4.13
CA PHE A 95 25.97 13.82 -5.26
C PHE A 95 26.77 14.81 -6.12
N SER A 96 27.45 15.78 -5.49
CA SER A 96 28.27 16.77 -6.24
C SER A 96 29.44 16.13 -6.99
N THR A 97 29.95 15.01 -6.49
CA THR A 97 31.02 14.24 -7.15
C THR A 97 30.51 13.15 -8.09
N PHE A 98 29.19 13.09 -8.35
CA PHE A 98 28.55 12.07 -9.18
C PHE A 98 28.81 10.62 -8.71
N ASN A 99 28.99 10.43 -7.40
CA ASN A 99 29.23 9.12 -6.79
C ASN A 99 28.25 8.81 -5.64
N PRO A 100 26.93 8.96 -5.85
CA PRO A 100 25.94 8.62 -4.84
C PRO A 100 25.81 7.11 -4.65
N GLU A 101 25.36 6.71 -3.46
CA GLU A 101 25.01 5.31 -3.23
C GLU A 101 23.79 4.94 -4.06
N GLN A 102 23.81 3.74 -4.64
CA GLN A 102 22.75 3.26 -5.54
C GLN A 102 21.35 3.30 -4.90
N GLY A 103 21.25 3.05 -3.59
CA GLY A 103 19.98 3.14 -2.87
C GLY A 103 19.38 4.54 -2.87
N TRP A 104 20.19 5.57 -2.83
CA TRP A 104 19.74 6.97 -2.84
C TRP A 104 19.19 7.41 -4.18
N LEU A 105 19.75 6.91 -5.28
CA LEU A 105 19.23 7.15 -6.63
C LEU A 105 17.95 6.34 -6.91
N LYS A 106 17.82 5.17 -6.30
CA LYS A 106 16.70 4.28 -6.54
C LYS A 106 15.41 4.78 -5.88
N SER A 107 15.47 5.29 -4.66
CA SER A 107 14.30 5.65 -3.86
C SER A 107 13.37 6.67 -4.56
N PRO A 108 13.86 7.80 -5.12
CA PRO A 108 12.97 8.77 -5.75
C PRO A 108 12.27 8.27 -7.02
N PHE A 109 12.81 7.25 -7.68
CA PHE A 109 12.23 6.71 -8.92
C PHE A 109 11.48 5.39 -8.69
N ALA A 110 12.12 4.45 -8.00
CA ALA A 110 11.56 3.10 -7.89
C ALA A 110 10.35 3.04 -6.96
N ASP A 111 10.38 3.77 -5.85
CA ASP A 111 9.31 3.70 -4.85
C ASP A 111 7.99 4.30 -5.37
N PRO A 112 7.94 5.51 -5.96
CA PRO A 112 6.72 6.04 -6.58
C PRO A 112 6.17 5.15 -7.69
N ILE A 113 7.03 4.61 -8.54
CA ILE A 113 6.61 3.71 -9.63
C ILE A 113 6.03 2.41 -9.06
N LYS A 114 6.70 1.81 -8.08
CA LYS A 114 6.26 0.58 -7.43
C LYS A 114 4.88 0.75 -6.77
N ASP A 115 4.63 1.89 -6.14
CA ASP A 115 3.39 2.17 -5.44
C ASP A 115 2.26 2.61 -6.39
N MET A 116 2.60 3.24 -7.52
CA MET A 116 1.66 3.67 -8.55
C MET A 116 1.03 2.50 -9.31
N TYR A 117 1.81 1.52 -9.72
CA TYR A 117 1.32 0.46 -10.61
C TYR A 117 0.22 -0.41 -10.03
N PRO A 118 0.24 -0.83 -8.76
CA PRO A 118 -0.87 -1.55 -8.16
C PRO A 118 -2.16 -0.75 -8.18
N GLN A 119 -2.11 0.54 -7.83
CA GLN A 119 -3.27 1.43 -7.80
C GLN A 119 -3.82 1.66 -9.21
N TYR A 120 -2.95 1.92 -10.17
CA TYR A 120 -3.34 2.07 -11.58
C TYR A 120 -4.04 0.81 -12.11
N ARG A 121 -3.47 -0.36 -11.87
CA ARG A 121 -4.05 -1.64 -12.30
C ARG A 121 -5.37 -1.93 -11.60
N ASP A 122 -5.48 -1.60 -10.33
CA ASP A 122 -6.69 -1.77 -9.55
C ASP A 122 -7.82 -0.90 -10.11
N MET A 123 -7.53 0.35 -10.43
CA MET A 123 -8.47 1.26 -11.09
C MET A 123 -8.92 0.75 -12.46
N MET A 124 -7.98 0.29 -13.30
CA MET A 124 -8.29 -0.26 -14.63
C MET A 124 -9.20 -1.48 -14.57
N ASN A 125 -9.19 -2.24 -13.46
CA ASN A 125 -10.02 -3.42 -13.27
C ASN A 125 -11.38 -3.10 -12.62
N LYS A 126 -11.57 -1.90 -12.08
CA LYS A 126 -12.75 -1.57 -11.29
C LYS A 126 -13.67 -0.53 -11.93
N THR A 127 -13.27 0.08 -13.02
CA THR A 127 -14.10 1.04 -13.74
C THR A 127 -13.90 0.97 -15.24
N ASP A 128 -14.99 1.17 -15.95
CA ASP A 128 -15.03 1.34 -17.42
C ASP A 128 -15.24 2.81 -17.80
N ASP A 129 -15.30 3.73 -16.82
CA ASP A 129 -15.47 5.15 -17.08
C ASP A 129 -14.24 5.71 -17.83
N PRO A 130 -14.42 6.18 -19.08
CA PRO A 130 -13.32 6.66 -19.91
C PRO A 130 -12.64 7.89 -19.32
N VAL A 131 -13.34 8.71 -18.53
CA VAL A 131 -12.79 9.90 -17.89
C VAL A 131 -11.84 9.50 -16.77
N ALA A 132 -12.27 8.60 -15.87
CA ALA A 132 -11.44 8.09 -14.79
C ALA A 132 -10.20 7.38 -15.33
N LEU A 133 -10.36 6.55 -16.37
CA LEU A 133 -9.24 5.86 -17.04
C LEU A 133 -8.25 6.83 -17.67
N ALA A 134 -8.74 7.93 -18.27
CA ALA A 134 -7.88 8.98 -18.84
C ALA A 134 -7.06 9.68 -17.75
N PHE A 135 -7.69 10.05 -16.63
CA PHE A 135 -6.97 10.62 -15.48
C PHE A 135 -5.88 9.67 -14.94
N GLY A 136 -6.19 8.41 -14.77
CA GLY A 136 -5.22 7.41 -14.35
C GLY A 136 -4.02 7.29 -15.29
N LYS A 137 -4.25 7.33 -16.60
CA LYS A 137 -3.18 7.33 -17.61
C LYS A 137 -2.32 8.59 -17.52
N ILE A 138 -2.92 9.76 -17.34
CA ILE A 138 -2.20 11.03 -17.16
C ILE A 138 -1.30 10.96 -15.92
N LEU A 139 -1.86 10.55 -14.77
CA LEU A 139 -1.10 10.43 -13.53
C LEU A 139 0.07 9.45 -13.66
N ARG A 140 -0.15 8.33 -14.36
CA ARG A 140 0.92 7.37 -14.65
C ARG A 140 2.05 8.00 -15.47
N VAL A 141 1.73 8.80 -16.49
CA VAL A 141 2.74 9.48 -17.32
C VAL A 141 3.52 10.52 -16.52
N CYS A 142 2.86 11.22 -15.60
CA CYS A 142 3.52 12.23 -14.75
C CYS A 142 4.59 11.64 -13.81
N ILE A 143 4.47 10.35 -13.46
CA ILE A 143 5.44 9.65 -12.58
C ILE A 143 6.61 9.04 -13.38
N MET A 144 6.39 8.73 -14.64
CA MET A 144 7.42 8.11 -15.51
C MET A 144 8.39 9.15 -16.08
#